data_4a78253eabb3292b6fe7ba189301dcc3
#
_entry.id   4a78253eabb3292b6fe7ba189301dcc3
#
_cell.length_a   1.000
_cell.length_b   1.000
_cell.length_c   1.000
_cell.angle_alpha   90.00
_cell.angle_beta   90.00
_cell.angle_gamma   90.00
#
_symmetry.space_group_name_H-M   'P 1'
#
loop_
_entity.id
_entity.type
_entity.pdbx_description
1 polymer ?
#
loop_
_entity_poly.entity_id
_entity_poly.type
_entity_poly.pdbx_seq_one_letter_code
_entity_poly.pdbx_strand_id
1 'polypeptide(L)'
;MNKEILTVVEVVSNEKGVEREIIFQALESAIASATKKRFSEEIDCRVSINREDGSYRAFRRWEVIDLKNYEIDDDLVYSEDELVRIKGDLDKGIVPFPERQVSIENLDAESERRVVDEFLEEELEPAEFGRIAAQAAKQVIVQKVREAERAKIVEAYKPRIGELVMGIVKRVDRGNVIVDLGGNAEAIIYKEHMIPREIVRSGDRVRGYLYDVRPEKRGPQLF
;
A
#
# COMPACT_ATOMS: atom_id res chain seq x y z
N MET A 1 -8.45 0.38 25.62
CA MET A 1 -8.46 0.26 24.16
C MET A 1 -7.33 1.03 23.50
N ASN A 2 -7.16 2.31 23.81
CA ASN A 2 -6.11 3.14 23.16
C ASN A 2 -4.67 2.65 23.43
N LYS A 3 -4.37 2.13 24.62
CA LYS A 3 -3.05 1.58 24.94
C LYS A 3 -2.69 0.30 24.17
N GLU A 4 -3.66 -0.44 23.69
CA GLU A 4 -3.43 -1.66 22.89
C GLU A 4 -2.79 -1.32 21.55
N ILE A 5 -3.19 -0.21 20.92
CA ILE A 5 -2.59 0.26 19.64
C ILE A 5 -1.11 0.57 19.85
N LEU A 6 -0.77 1.33 20.88
CA LEU A 6 0.62 1.68 21.20
C LEU A 6 1.46 0.44 21.50
N THR A 7 0.92 -0.51 22.26
CA THR A 7 1.60 -1.78 22.56
C THR A 7 1.88 -2.58 21.30
N VAL A 8 0.89 -2.69 20.40
CA VAL A 8 1.06 -3.39 19.09
C VAL A 8 2.14 -2.72 18.26
N VAL A 9 2.14 -1.38 18.18
CA VAL A 9 3.15 -0.62 17.44
C VAL A 9 4.54 -0.86 18.01
N GLU A 10 4.71 -0.84 19.34
CA GLU A 10 6.01 -1.08 19.98
C GLU A 10 6.52 -2.51 19.77
N VAL A 11 5.66 -3.50 19.97
CA VAL A 11 6.04 -4.91 19.78
C VAL A 11 6.47 -5.16 18.33
N VAL A 12 5.67 -4.73 17.35
CA VAL A 12 5.98 -4.93 15.93
C VAL A 12 7.22 -4.16 15.51
N SER A 13 7.39 -2.92 15.98
CA SER A 13 8.59 -2.11 15.70
C SER A 13 9.86 -2.80 16.22
N ASN A 14 9.84 -3.29 17.45
CA ASN A 14 10.99 -3.96 18.08
C ASN A 14 11.29 -5.33 17.45
N GLU A 15 10.26 -6.14 17.17
CA GLU A 15 10.47 -7.49 16.61
C GLU A 15 10.90 -7.47 15.13
N LYS A 16 10.43 -6.51 14.37
CA LYS A 16 10.63 -6.45 12.90
C LYS A 16 11.62 -5.36 12.46
N GLY A 17 12.05 -4.50 13.37
CA GLY A 17 12.96 -3.40 13.05
C GLY A 17 12.36 -2.41 12.04
N VAL A 18 11.05 -2.20 12.08
CA VAL A 18 10.31 -1.25 11.23
C VAL A 18 10.03 0.01 12.03
N GLU A 19 10.15 1.16 11.40
CA GLU A 19 9.85 2.45 12.03
C GLU A 19 8.41 2.52 12.52
N ARG A 20 8.21 3.07 13.72
CA ARG A 20 6.88 3.19 14.34
C ARG A 20 5.89 3.94 13.44
N GLU A 21 6.35 4.95 12.71
CA GLU A 21 5.49 5.76 11.84
C GLU A 21 4.90 4.93 10.70
N ILE A 22 5.67 4.02 10.11
CA ILE A 22 5.18 3.11 9.06
C ILE A 22 4.07 2.20 9.61
N ILE A 23 4.19 1.77 10.87
CA ILE A 23 3.19 0.92 11.50
C ILE A 23 1.92 1.72 11.82
N PHE A 24 2.04 2.96 12.29
CA PHE A 24 0.90 3.86 12.49
C PHE A 24 0.13 4.11 11.20
N GLN A 25 0.81 4.45 10.11
CA GLN A 25 0.20 4.65 8.79
C GLN A 25 -0.51 3.39 8.30
N ALA A 26 0.08 2.22 8.55
CA ALA A 26 -0.54 0.95 8.22
C ALA A 26 -1.84 0.71 9.02
N LEU A 27 -1.84 1.04 10.31
CA LEU A 27 -3.04 0.96 11.17
C LEU A 27 -4.11 1.95 10.72
N GLU A 28 -3.74 3.19 10.44
CA GLU A 28 -4.65 4.22 9.93
C GLU A 28 -5.34 3.77 8.64
N SER A 29 -4.57 3.25 7.69
CA SER A 29 -5.07 2.70 6.43
C SER A 29 -6.00 1.50 6.63
N ALA A 30 -5.68 0.60 7.58
CA ALA A 30 -6.51 -0.56 7.90
C ALA A 30 -7.85 -0.17 8.52
N ILE A 31 -7.83 0.77 9.48
CA ILE A 31 -9.05 1.27 10.14
C ILE A 31 -9.91 2.04 9.12
N ALA A 32 -9.30 2.86 8.25
CA ALA A 32 -9.99 3.55 7.18
C ALA A 32 -10.69 2.56 6.24
N SER A 33 -9.99 1.50 5.82
CA SER A 33 -10.58 0.45 4.97
C SER A 33 -11.73 -0.31 5.65
N ALA A 34 -11.62 -0.56 6.96
CA ALA A 34 -12.69 -1.18 7.73
C ALA A 34 -13.89 -0.24 7.90
N THR A 35 -13.63 1.06 8.07
CA THR A 35 -14.67 2.09 8.16
C THR A 35 -15.44 2.22 6.84
N LYS A 36 -14.72 2.30 5.71
CA LYS A 36 -15.33 2.33 4.36
C LYS A 36 -16.32 1.17 4.13
N LYS A 37 -15.97 -0.04 4.56
CA LYS A 37 -16.84 -1.22 4.40
C LYS A 37 -18.16 -1.18 5.16
N ARG A 38 -18.34 -0.26 6.11
CA ARG A 38 -19.60 -0.07 6.83
C ARG A 38 -20.62 0.75 6.05
N PHE A 39 -20.16 1.50 5.07
CA PHE A 39 -20.99 2.30 4.21
C PHE A 39 -21.33 1.51 2.94
N SER A 40 -22.53 1.64 2.46
CA SER A 40 -23.00 1.02 1.21
C SER A 40 -22.47 1.74 -0.03
N GLU A 41 -21.99 2.98 0.13
CA GLU A 41 -21.44 3.82 -0.91
C GLU A 41 -19.92 3.76 -0.92
N GLU A 42 -19.29 4.01 -2.05
CA GLU A 42 -17.84 4.17 -2.17
C GLU A 42 -17.38 5.53 -1.62
N ILE A 43 -17.28 5.64 -0.31
CA ILE A 43 -16.78 6.85 0.35
C ILE A 43 -15.25 6.85 0.44
N ASP A 44 -14.64 8.04 0.49
CA ASP A 44 -13.26 8.17 0.97
C ASP A 44 -13.23 8.45 2.47
N CYS A 45 -12.25 7.86 3.15
CA CYS A 45 -12.15 7.95 4.60
C CYS A 45 -10.67 8.02 5.01
N ARG A 46 -10.36 8.97 5.87
CA ARG A 46 -9.06 9.10 6.53
C ARG A 46 -9.20 8.80 8.03
N VAL A 47 -8.22 8.14 8.58
CA VAL A 47 -8.10 7.91 10.01
C VAL A 47 -6.80 8.54 10.49
N SER A 48 -6.83 9.20 11.64
CA SER A 48 -5.66 9.75 12.30
C SER A 48 -5.56 9.16 13.70
N ILE A 49 -4.41 8.56 14.03
CA ILE A 49 -4.11 7.99 15.34
C ILE A 49 -3.18 8.95 16.08
N ASN A 50 -3.52 9.30 17.30
CA ASN A 50 -2.63 10.06 18.19
C ASN A 50 -1.46 9.17 18.63
N ARG A 51 -0.23 9.63 18.37
CA ARG A 51 1.02 8.88 18.64
C ARG A 51 1.33 8.79 20.13
N GLU A 52 0.74 9.65 20.97
CA GLU A 52 1.01 9.71 22.41
C GLU A 52 0.10 8.79 23.21
N ASP A 53 -1.20 8.81 22.91
CA ASP A 53 -2.21 8.08 23.69
C ASP A 53 -2.89 6.93 22.94
N GLY A 54 -2.66 6.82 21.62
CA GLY A 54 -3.26 5.80 20.77
C GLY A 54 -4.75 6.03 20.47
N SER A 55 -5.31 7.20 20.81
CA SER A 55 -6.65 7.57 20.40
C SER A 55 -6.71 7.78 18.90
N TYR A 56 -7.84 7.55 18.28
CA TYR A 56 -7.99 7.76 16.85
C TYR A 56 -9.30 8.47 16.52
N ARG A 57 -9.26 9.22 15.40
CA ARG A 57 -10.41 9.90 14.82
C ARG A 57 -10.54 9.47 13.37
N ALA A 58 -11.78 9.29 12.91
CA ALA A 58 -12.10 8.93 11.54
C ALA A 58 -12.78 10.13 10.87
N PHE A 59 -12.43 10.37 9.61
CA PHE A 59 -12.99 11.45 8.81
C PHE A 59 -13.46 10.91 7.48
N ARG A 60 -14.69 11.22 7.08
CA ARG A 60 -15.13 11.12 5.71
C ARG A 60 -14.50 12.26 4.93
N ARG A 61 -14.06 11.99 3.70
CA ARG A 61 -13.43 12.99 2.85
C ARG A 61 -14.11 13.08 1.51
N TRP A 62 -14.20 14.29 1.01
CA TRP A 62 -14.59 14.59 -0.36
C TRP A 62 -13.47 15.41 -0.99
N GLU A 63 -12.99 15.00 -2.13
CA GLU A 63 -12.06 15.76 -2.95
C GLU A 63 -12.76 17.05 -3.42
N VAL A 64 -12.14 18.21 -3.20
CA VAL A 64 -12.66 19.49 -3.64
C VAL A 64 -12.22 19.70 -5.07
N ILE A 65 -13.17 19.71 -6.00
CA ILE A 65 -12.89 19.86 -7.43
C ILE A 65 -13.41 21.18 -7.98
N ASP A 66 -12.67 21.76 -8.93
CA ASP A 66 -13.11 22.86 -9.77
C ASP A 66 -13.71 22.29 -11.05
N LEU A 67 -15.03 22.35 -11.19
CA LEU A 67 -15.74 21.78 -12.35
C LEU A 67 -15.34 22.44 -13.68
N LYS A 68 -14.82 23.67 -13.66
CA LYS A 68 -14.40 24.40 -14.87
C LYS A 68 -13.06 23.92 -15.41
N ASN A 69 -12.21 23.43 -14.52
CA ASN A 69 -10.86 22.96 -14.82
C ASN A 69 -10.68 21.47 -14.51
N TYR A 70 -11.78 20.72 -14.40
CA TYR A 70 -11.72 19.30 -14.08
C TYR A 70 -11.18 18.51 -15.28
N GLU A 71 -10.08 17.82 -15.08
CA GLU A 71 -9.50 16.89 -16.02
C GLU A 71 -9.81 15.46 -15.57
N ILE A 72 -10.24 14.61 -16.52
CA ILE A 72 -10.47 13.20 -16.25
C ILE A 72 -9.10 12.55 -16.09
N ASP A 73 -8.90 11.81 -15.00
CA ASP A 73 -7.64 11.12 -14.71
C ASP A 73 -7.38 10.02 -15.75
N ASP A 74 -6.38 10.21 -16.58
CA ASP A 74 -5.98 9.28 -17.66
C ASP A 74 -5.36 7.97 -17.10
N ASP A 75 -4.91 7.97 -15.84
CA ASP A 75 -4.36 6.78 -15.18
C ASP A 75 -5.47 5.81 -14.70
N LEU A 76 -6.72 6.26 -14.66
CA LEU A 76 -7.88 5.45 -14.32
C LEU A 76 -8.53 4.86 -15.56
N VAL A 77 -8.81 3.56 -15.50
CA VAL A 77 -9.48 2.85 -16.60
C VAL A 77 -10.99 2.99 -16.43
N TYR A 78 -11.60 3.84 -17.24
CA TYR A 78 -13.06 3.98 -17.33
C TYR A 78 -13.60 3.23 -18.54
N SER A 79 -14.79 2.66 -18.42
CA SER A 79 -15.53 2.15 -19.57
C SER A 79 -16.03 3.29 -20.46
N GLU A 80 -16.34 3.01 -21.73
CA GLU A 80 -16.89 4.02 -22.66
C GLU A 80 -18.18 4.65 -22.10
N ASP A 81 -19.05 3.85 -21.49
CA ASP A 81 -20.31 4.31 -20.88
C ASP A 81 -20.07 5.23 -19.69
N GLU A 82 -19.07 4.94 -18.85
CA GLU A 82 -18.68 5.79 -17.72
C GLU A 82 -18.12 7.12 -18.21
N LEU A 83 -17.26 7.12 -19.22
CA LEU A 83 -16.74 8.36 -19.82
C LEU A 83 -17.82 9.26 -20.39
N VAL A 84 -18.83 8.67 -21.06
CA VAL A 84 -19.98 9.42 -21.57
C VAL A 84 -20.78 10.03 -20.43
N ARG A 85 -21.01 9.27 -19.34
CA ARG A 85 -21.69 9.77 -18.15
C ARG A 85 -20.93 10.92 -17.50
N ILE A 86 -19.63 10.73 -17.21
CA ILE A 86 -18.77 11.75 -16.58
C ILE A 86 -18.80 13.05 -17.39
N LYS A 87 -18.59 12.99 -18.70
CA LYS A 87 -18.65 14.16 -19.57
C LYS A 87 -20.02 14.84 -19.55
N GLY A 88 -21.09 14.04 -19.60
CA GLY A 88 -22.48 14.55 -19.56
C GLY A 88 -22.84 15.19 -18.22
N ASP A 89 -22.28 14.75 -17.12
CA ASP A 89 -22.44 15.33 -15.79
C ASP A 89 -21.68 16.65 -15.67
N LEU A 90 -20.41 16.68 -16.14
CA LEU A 90 -19.58 17.90 -16.20
C LEU A 90 -20.24 19.01 -17.04
N ASP A 91 -20.77 18.67 -18.21
CA ASP A 91 -21.48 19.61 -19.09
C ASP A 91 -22.72 20.25 -18.41
N LYS A 92 -23.33 19.53 -17.46
CA LYS A 92 -24.46 20.01 -16.66
C LYS A 92 -24.06 20.72 -15.37
N GLY A 93 -22.75 20.83 -15.08
CA GLY A 93 -22.24 21.36 -13.82
C GLY A 93 -22.50 20.45 -12.63
N ILE A 94 -22.58 19.13 -12.85
CA ILE A 94 -22.80 18.12 -11.83
C ILE A 94 -21.48 17.44 -11.52
N VAL A 95 -21.20 17.25 -10.24
CA VAL A 95 -20.01 16.50 -9.77
C VAL A 95 -20.13 15.03 -10.20
N PRO A 96 -19.13 14.47 -10.91
CA PRO A 96 -19.20 13.12 -11.45
C PRO A 96 -19.34 12.01 -10.39
N PHE A 97 -18.72 12.23 -9.21
CA PHE A 97 -18.67 11.26 -8.11
C PHE A 97 -19.05 11.95 -6.78
N PRO A 98 -20.34 12.25 -6.55
CA PRO A 98 -20.78 13.02 -5.37
C PRO A 98 -20.50 12.30 -4.03
N GLU A 99 -20.25 10.99 -4.05
CA GLU A 99 -19.87 10.23 -2.87
C GLU A 99 -18.45 10.55 -2.39
N ARG A 100 -17.56 11.01 -3.31
CA ARG A 100 -16.13 11.23 -3.09
C ARG A 100 -15.67 12.63 -3.47
N GLN A 101 -16.49 13.41 -4.16
CA GLN A 101 -16.12 14.71 -4.70
C GLN A 101 -17.17 15.78 -4.36
N VAL A 102 -16.70 17.00 -4.21
CA VAL A 102 -17.55 18.19 -4.01
C VAL A 102 -17.01 19.34 -4.86
N SER A 103 -17.93 20.12 -5.48
CA SER A 103 -17.49 21.31 -6.22
C SER A 103 -17.10 22.43 -5.27
N ILE A 104 -16.02 23.14 -5.58
CA ILE A 104 -15.59 24.33 -4.84
C ILE A 104 -16.70 25.41 -4.80
N GLU A 105 -17.54 25.49 -5.85
CA GLU A 105 -18.65 26.45 -5.92
C GLU A 105 -19.79 26.13 -4.93
N ASN A 106 -19.86 24.92 -4.43
CA ASN A 106 -20.89 24.45 -3.49
C ASN A 106 -20.45 24.53 -2.02
N LEU A 107 -19.20 24.96 -1.74
CA LEU A 107 -18.70 25.12 -0.39
C LEU A 107 -19.23 26.41 0.24
N ASP A 108 -19.77 26.31 1.44
CA ASP A 108 -20.06 27.47 2.29
C ASP A 108 -18.85 27.83 3.16
N ALA A 109 -18.89 28.98 3.82
CA ALA A 109 -17.80 29.48 4.66
C ALA A 109 -17.44 28.57 5.85
N GLU A 110 -18.36 27.70 6.27
CA GLU A 110 -18.10 26.71 7.32
C GLU A 110 -17.40 25.46 6.76
N SER A 111 -17.82 25.01 5.59
CA SER A 111 -17.21 23.89 4.87
C SER A 111 -15.80 24.25 4.40
N GLU A 112 -15.55 25.48 3.92
CA GLU A 112 -14.21 25.95 3.54
C GLU A 112 -13.21 25.83 4.69
N ARG A 113 -13.63 26.07 5.94
CA ARG A 113 -12.77 25.91 7.13
C ARG A 113 -12.41 24.47 7.45
N ARG A 114 -13.15 23.51 6.90
CA ARG A 114 -12.94 22.07 7.07
C ARG A 114 -12.15 21.44 5.92
N VAL A 115 -11.74 22.24 4.93
CA VAL A 115 -10.90 21.77 3.83
C VAL A 115 -9.47 21.62 4.32
N VAL A 116 -8.91 20.42 4.18
CA VAL A 116 -7.53 20.08 4.51
C VAL A 116 -6.92 19.35 3.31
N ASP A 117 -5.79 19.87 2.82
CA ASP A 117 -5.06 19.29 1.69
C ASP A 117 -5.98 18.95 0.48
N GLU A 118 -6.81 19.93 0.05
CA GLU A 118 -7.77 19.80 -1.06
C GLU A 118 -8.95 18.85 -0.79
N PHE A 119 -9.14 18.39 0.46
CA PHE A 119 -10.28 17.57 0.86
C PHE A 119 -11.15 18.28 1.89
N LEU A 120 -12.45 18.24 1.67
CA LEU A 120 -13.43 18.55 2.70
C LEU A 120 -13.52 17.36 3.66
N GLU A 121 -13.29 17.58 4.96
CA GLU A 121 -13.33 16.55 5.98
C GLU A 121 -14.52 16.73 6.92
N GLU A 122 -15.22 15.63 7.20
CA GLU A 122 -16.26 15.53 8.21
C GLU A 122 -15.95 14.39 9.17
N GLU A 123 -15.95 14.71 10.48
CA GLU A 123 -15.66 13.71 11.49
C GLU A 123 -16.78 12.69 11.58
N LEU A 124 -16.42 11.41 11.47
CA LEU A 124 -17.31 10.27 11.67
C LEU A 124 -17.26 9.83 13.13
N GLU A 125 -18.41 9.37 13.64
CA GLU A 125 -18.40 8.65 14.92
C GLU A 125 -17.46 7.45 14.79
N PRO A 126 -16.46 7.33 15.70
CA PRO A 126 -15.49 6.26 15.61
C PRO A 126 -16.20 4.91 15.71
N ALA A 127 -15.99 4.06 14.70
CA ALA A 127 -16.42 2.68 14.77
C ALA A 127 -15.74 2.02 15.98
N GLU A 128 -16.51 1.27 16.79
CA GLU A 128 -15.89 0.43 17.81
C GLU A 128 -14.82 -0.43 17.16
N PHE A 129 -13.62 -0.38 17.72
CA PHE A 129 -12.46 -1.17 17.27
C PHE A 129 -12.73 -2.64 17.59
N GLY A 130 -13.68 -3.20 16.83
CA GLY A 130 -14.10 -4.59 16.99
C GLY A 130 -13.08 -5.56 16.39
N ARG A 131 -13.29 -6.86 16.60
CA ARG A 131 -12.44 -7.95 16.09
C ARG A 131 -12.11 -7.84 14.61
N ILE A 132 -13.01 -7.28 13.79
CA ILE A 132 -12.82 -7.14 12.34
C ILE A 132 -11.75 -6.09 12.02
N ALA A 133 -11.77 -4.96 12.71
CA ALA A 133 -10.75 -3.91 12.54
C ALA A 133 -9.38 -4.38 13.03
N ALA A 134 -9.32 -5.11 14.15
CA ALA A 134 -8.08 -5.69 14.66
C ALA A 134 -7.48 -6.74 13.70
N GLN A 135 -8.31 -7.57 13.07
CA GLN A 135 -7.83 -8.54 12.07
C GLN A 135 -7.35 -7.86 10.78
N ALA A 136 -8.10 -6.86 10.29
CA ALA A 136 -7.70 -6.08 9.12
C ALA A 136 -6.40 -5.31 9.40
N ALA A 137 -6.29 -4.69 10.57
CA ALA A 137 -5.06 -4.02 11.02
C ALA A 137 -3.87 -4.98 11.02
N LYS A 138 -4.02 -6.17 11.62
CA LYS A 138 -2.98 -7.20 11.63
C LYS A 138 -2.52 -7.57 10.21
N GLN A 139 -3.45 -7.75 9.29
CA GLN A 139 -3.13 -8.10 7.91
C GLN A 139 -2.37 -6.99 7.18
N VAL A 140 -2.79 -5.73 7.35
CA VAL A 140 -2.13 -4.57 6.73
C VAL A 140 -0.76 -4.34 7.36
N ILE A 141 -0.60 -4.50 8.68
CA ILE A 141 0.70 -4.43 9.35
C ILE A 141 1.65 -5.47 8.75
N VAL A 142 1.23 -6.73 8.65
CA VAL A 142 2.06 -7.81 8.07
C VAL A 142 2.46 -7.48 6.63
N GLN A 143 1.55 -6.89 5.85
CA GLN A 143 1.85 -6.47 4.48
C GLN A 143 2.87 -5.33 4.45
N LYS A 144 2.68 -4.29 5.26
CA LYS A 144 3.60 -3.13 5.32
C LYS A 144 4.98 -3.52 5.84
N VAL A 145 5.04 -4.41 6.83
CA VAL A 145 6.31 -4.97 7.31
C VAL A 145 7.05 -5.70 6.17
N ARG A 146 6.34 -6.53 5.40
CA ARG A 146 6.94 -7.21 4.23
C ARG A 146 7.41 -6.24 3.16
N GLU A 147 6.66 -5.17 2.90
CA GLU A 147 7.07 -4.12 1.96
C GLU A 147 8.34 -3.41 2.44
N ALA A 148 8.42 -3.05 3.73
CA ALA A 148 9.59 -2.44 4.33
C ALA A 148 10.82 -3.38 4.33
N GLU A 149 10.65 -4.67 4.65
CA GLU A 149 11.71 -5.68 4.54
C GLU A 149 12.24 -5.79 3.10
N ARG A 150 11.36 -5.77 2.10
CA ARG A 150 11.73 -5.79 0.68
C ARG A 150 12.49 -4.53 0.27
N ALA A 151 12.03 -3.36 0.70
CA ALA A 151 12.74 -2.11 0.40
C ALA A 151 14.17 -2.12 0.94
N LYS A 152 14.37 -2.63 2.16
CA LYS A 152 15.71 -2.81 2.74
C LYS A 152 16.60 -3.77 1.93
N ILE A 153 16.02 -4.86 1.40
CA ILE A 153 16.76 -5.80 0.55
C ILE A 153 17.20 -5.09 -0.74
N VAL A 154 16.29 -4.37 -1.40
CA VAL A 154 16.60 -3.60 -2.62
C VAL A 154 17.73 -2.61 -2.35
N GLU A 155 17.65 -1.85 -1.27
CA GLU A 155 18.68 -0.87 -0.88
C GLU A 155 20.03 -1.53 -0.62
N ALA A 156 20.06 -2.66 0.10
CA ALA A 156 21.27 -3.39 0.42
C ALA A 156 21.97 -4.02 -0.79
N TYR A 157 21.17 -4.48 -1.78
CA TYR A 157 21.73 -5.19 -2.94
C TYR A 157 21.92 -4.30 -4.17
N LYS A 158 21.25 -3.16 -4.26
CA LYS A 158 21.39 -2.21 -5.38
C LYS A 158 22.85 -1.82 -5.68
N PRO A 159 23.72 -1.52 -4.68
CA PRO A 159 25.15 -1.23 -4.93
C PRO A 159 25.95 -2.47 -5.34
N ARG A 160 25.41 -3.67 -5.19
CA ARG A 160 26.05 -4.94 -5.52
C ARG A 160 25.70 -5.48 -6.89
N ILE A 161 24.96 -4.72 -7.69
CA ILE A 161 24.72 -5.06 -9.11
C ILE A 161 26.07 -5.16 -9.82
N GLY A 162 26.28 -6.24 -10.56
CA GLY A 162 27.57 -6.53 -11.18
C GLY A 162 28.46 -7.50 -10.40
N GLU A 163 28.07 -7.90 -9.18
CA GLU A 163 28.83 -8.84 -8.36
C GLU A 163 28.35 -10.29 -8.55
N LEU A 164 29.23 -11.22 -8.22
CA LEU A 164 28.87 -12.62 -8.05
C LEU A 164 28.31 -12.84 -6.65
N VAL A 165 27.09 -13.34 -6.57
CA VAL A 165 26.43 -13.72 -5.33
C VAL A 165 26.28 -15.24 -5.22
N MET A 166 26.39 -15.75 -4.00
CA MET A 166 26.19 -17.16 -3.70
C MET A 166 24.95 -17.36 -2.85
N GLY A 167 24.21 -18.43 -3.15
CA GLY A 167 23.05 -18.80 -2.35
C GLY A 167 22.75 -20.30 -2.43
N ILE A 168 21.69 -20.68 -1.74
CA ILE A 168 21.19 -22.05 -1.69
C ILE A 168 19.88 -22.09 -2.48
N VAL A 169 19.75 -23.05 -3.38
CA VAL A 169 18.51 -23.26 -4.14
C VAL A 169 17.40 -23.65 -3.20
N LYS A 170 16.38 -22.81 -3.11
CA LYS A 170 15.19 -23.05 -2.31
C LYS A 170 14.19 -23.95 -3.03
N ARG A 171 13.96 -23.66 -4.31
CA ARG A 171 13.05 -24.44 -5.19
C ARG A 171 13.36 -24.17 -6.66
N VAL A 172 12.91 -25.08 -7.49
CA VAL A 172 12.87 -24.93 -8.94
C VAL A 172 11.41 -24.93 -9.38
N ASP A 173 10.99 -23.89 -10.09
CA ASP A 173 9.61 -23.75 -10.57
C ASP A 173 9.61 -23.44 -12.08
N ARG A 174 9.02 -24.34 -12.86
CA ARG A 174 8.94 -24.26 -14.34
C ARG A 174 10.30 -23.99 -15.03
N GLY A 175 11.38 -24.47 -14.42
CA GLY A 175 12.75 -24.27 -14.91
C GLY A 175 13.44 -23.00 -14.39
N ASN A 176 12.72 -22.11 -13.72
CA ASN A 176 13.33 -20.99 -12.99
C ASN A 176 13.80 -21.46 -11.61
N VAL A 177 14.94 -20.98 -11.18
CA VAL A 177 15.56 -21.36 -9.90
C VAL A 177 15.41 -20.21 -8.92
N ILE A 178 14.78 -20.48 -7.77
CA ILE A 178 14.71 -19.53 -6.66
C ILE A 178 15.82 -19.84 -5.68
N VAL A 179 16.67 -18.84 -5.44
CA VAL A 179 17.88 -18.94 -4.63
C VAL A 179 17.71 -18.11 -3.36
N ASP A 180 18.00 -18.70 -2.23
CA ASP A 180 18.07 -17.99 -0.94
C ASP A 180 19.51 -17.47 -0.73
N LEU A 181 19.65 -16.16 -0.59
CA LEU A 181 20.91 -15.49 -0.33
C LEU A 181 21.16 -15.22 1.17
N GLY A 182 20.21 -15.63 2.03
CA GLY A 182 20.20 -15.31 3.46
C GLY A 182 19.52 -13.97 3.77
N GLY A 183 19.20 -13.74 5.05
CA GLY A 183 18.58 -12.50 5.51
C GLY A 183 17.23 -12.15 4.85
N ASN A 184 16.42 -13.16 4.50
CA ASN A 184 15.17 -13.04 3.75
C ASN A 184 15.32 -12.55 2.29
N ALA A 185 16.56 -12.45 1.77
CA ALA A 185 16.80 -12.06 0.38
C ALA A 185 16.66 -13.28 -0.55
N GLU A 186 15.74 -13.20 -1.50
CA GLU A 186 15.54 -14.21 -2.53
C GLU A 186 15.92 -13.67 -3.91
N ALA A 187 16.64 -14.47 -4.70
CA ALA A 187 16.95 -14.19 -6.09
C ALA A 187 16.25 -15.20 -7.01
N ILE A 188 15.99 -14.80 -8.25
CA ILE A 188 15.51 -15.68 -9.30
C ILE A 188 16.53 -15.78 -10.42
N ILE A 189 16.83 -17.00 -10.84
CA ILE A 189 17.56 -17.27 -12.07
C ILE A 189 16.56 -17.83 -13.06
N TYR A 190 16.32 -17.09 -14.15
CA TYR A 190 15.41 -17.55 -15.18
C TYR A 190 16.02 -18.71 -15.97
N LYS A 191 15.17 -19.62 -16.47
CA LYS A 191 15.57 -20.77 -17.24
C LYS A 191 16.50 -20.43 -18.42
N GLU A 192 16.26 -19.28 -19.06
CA GLU A 192 17.04 -18.78 -20.17
C GLU A 192 18.46 -18.31 -19.81
N HIS A 193 18.66 -17.99 -18.52
CA HIS A 193 19.96 -17.57 -17.97
C HIS A 193 20.72 -18.73 -17.29
N MET A 194 20.14 -19.93 -17.28
CA MET A 194 20.79 -21.12 -16.76
C MET A 194 21.84 -21.67 -17.72
N ILE A 195 22.91 -22.25 -17.17
CA ILE A 195 23.90 -22.94 -17.99
C ILE A 195 23.23 -24.15 -18.68
N PRO A 196 23.30 -24.26 -20.01
CA PRO A 196 22.66 -25.36 -20.72
C PRO A 196 23.13 -26.72 -20.19
N ARG A 197 22.16 -27.62 -19.96
CA ARG A 197 22.36 -28.99 -19.44
C ARG A 197 22.80 -29.09 -17.98
N GLU A 198 22.92 -27.99 -17.25
CA GLU A 198 23.15 -28.02 -15.82
C GLU A 198 21.84 -28.40 -15.09
N ILE A 199 21.90 -29.41 -14.25
CA ILE A 199 20.77 -29.85 -13.44
C ILE A 199 20.96 -29.30 -12.03
N VAL A 200 20.07 -28.40 -11.63
CA VAL A 200 20.09 -27.77 -10.31
C VAL A 200 18.91 -28.29 -9.49
N ARG A 201 19.15 -28.66 -8.24
CA ARG A 201 18.15 -29.20 -7.31
C ARG A 201 18.02 -28.32 -6.07
N SER A 202 16.88 -28.43 -5.40
CA SER A 202 16.70 -27.79 -4.09
C SER A 202 17.78 -28.26 -3.10
N GLY A 203 18.40 -27.33 -2.40
CA GLY A 203 19.51 -27.53 -1.47
C GLY A 203 20.89 -27.36 -2.10
N ASP A 204 21.03 -27.30 -3.42
CA ASP A 204 22.31 -27.07 -4.08
C ASP A 204 22.81 -25.64 -3.81
N ARG A 205 24.13 -25.50 -3.72
CA ARG A 205 24.77 -24.16 -3.68
C ARG A 205 25.04 -23.69 -5.10
N VAL A 206 24.53 -22.50 -5.42
CA VAL A 206 24.72 -21.90 -6.73
C VAL A 206 25.40 -20.55 -6.59
N ARG A 207 26.14 -20.18 -7.64
CA ARG A 207 26.74 -18.86 -7.79
C ARG A 207 26.15 -18.22 -9.03
N GLY A 208 25.63 -17.01 -8.88
CA GLY A 208 25.02 -16.25 -9.96
C GLY A 208 25.59 -14.84 -10.06
N TYR A 209 25.51 -14.26 -11.23
CA TYR A 209 25.83 -12.87 -11.48
C TYR A 209 24.56 -12.04 -11.21
N LEU A 210 24.63 -11.08 -10.29
CA LEU A 210 23.53 -10.18 -9.97
C LEU A 210 23.47 -9.08 -11.05
N TYR A 211 22.57 -9.20 -12.00
CA TYR A 211 22.47 -8.25 -13.10
C TYR A 211 21.42 -7.16 -12.88
N ASP A 212 20.43 -7.38 -12.00
CA ASP A 212 19.37 -6.41 -11.75
C ASP A 212 18.76 -6.57 -10.34
N VAL A 213 18.30 -5.45 -9.79
CA VAL A 213 17.60 -5.37 -8.50
C VAL A 213 16.40 -4.46 -8.66
N ARG A 214 15.18 -5.01 -8.51
CA ARG A 214 13.93 -4.30 -8.71
C ARG A 214 12.99 -4.42 -7.51
N PRO A 215 12.23 -3.36 -7.19
CA PRO A 215 11.18 -3.40 -6.17
C PRO A 215 9.94 -4.13 -6.72
N GLU A 216 9.91 -5.45 -6.60
CA GLU A 216 8.76 -6.25 -7.03
C GLU A 216 7.69 -6.33 -5.92
N LYS A 217 6.41 -6.15 -6.27
CA LYS A 217 5.29 -6.29 -5.30
C LYS A 217 5.13 -7.71 -4.79
N ARG A 218 5.51 -8.72 -5.59
CA ARG A 218 5.44 -10.15 -5.25
C ARG A 218 6.64 -10.87 -5.85
N GLY A 219 7.19 -11.85 -5.12
CA GLY A 219 8.30 -12.68 -5.58
C GLY A 219 9.68 -12.11 -5.26
N PRO A 220 10.74 -12.71 -5.84
CA PRO A 220 12.12 -12.27 -5.69
C PRO A 220 12.36 -10.88 -6.26
N GLN A 221 13.34 -10.17 -5.69
CA GLN A 221 13.70 -8.79 -6.07
C GLN A 221 15.08 -8.72 -6.73
N LEU A 222 15.81 -9.81 -6.69
CA LEU A 222 17.18 -9.95 -7.20
C LEU A 222 17.17 -10.88 -8.40
N PHE A 223 17.84 -10.44 -9.49
CA PHE A 223 17.87 -11.14 -10.76
C PHE A 223 19.28 -11.40 -11.25
#